data_45273e57932ed9a47c5bc60d5f29df59
#
_entry.id   45273e57932ed9a47c5bc60d5f29df59
#
_cell.length_a   1.000
_cell.length_b   1.000
_cell.length_c   1.000
_cell.angle_alpha   90.00
_cell.angle_beta   90.00
_cell.angle_gamma   90.00
#
_symmetry.space_group_name_H-M   'P 1'
#
loop_
_entity.id
_entity.type
_entity.pdbx_description
1 polymer ?
#
loop_
_entity_poly.entity_id
_entity_poly.type
_entity_poly.pdbx_seq_one_letter_code
_entity_poly.pdbx_strand_id
1 'polypeptide(L)'
;MTQFFTSAFNFPSLSLILILISILLGSGFGAIWLTPYWPPMLKKPQLWIVAVVSAFLTWTAIAFIQIPLQGWTGQALSHFWGQFILLKWLLLASIPQILLSGLVQEGAKLVPIAFYWWRNHWNLTPKFGLIAGAVSGAGFGVFEAVWVHNTILASGWTWNAVETSGFISLMGFGERLFSVAFHIAVSALAGYGLAKHQGWRFYLIASFLHGVTNYSVVLLQKSLLTSVQAEIYIAVLAAAITTVVLWLRWRKPREPNQDLQSLDAS
;
A
#
# COMPACT_ATOMS: atom_id res chain seq x y z
N MET A 1 12.26 18.21 0.48
CA MET A 1 10.87 17.89 0.11
C MET A 1 10.65 17.96 -1.40
N THR A 2 10.87 19.12 -2.04
CA THR A 2 10.76 19.24 -3.51
C THR A 2 11.67 18.27 -4.26
N GLN A 3 12.92 18.10 -3.82
CA GLN A 3 13.85 17.13 -4.41
C GLN A 3 13.33 15.69 -4.31
N PHE A 4 12.77 15.29 -3.18
CA PHE A 4 12.14 13.98 -3.04
C PHE A 4 10.94 13.85 -3.97
N PHE A 5 10.05 14.87 -4.03
CA PHE A 5 8.89 14.84 -4.91
C PHE A 5 9.28 14.66 -6.37
N THR A 6 10.29 15.41 -6.83
CA THR A 6 10.76 15.34 -8.22
C THR A 6 11.54 14.06 -8.52
N SER A 7 12.12 13.38 -7.52
CA SER A 7 12.87 12.12 -7.71
C SER A 7 12.03 11.00 -8.33
N ALA A 8 10.72 11.04 -8.15
CA ALA A 8 9.82 10.05 -8.74
C ALA A 8 9.66 10.19 -10.27
N PHE A 9 10.00 11.37 -10.82
CA PHE A 9 9.75 11.70 -12.22
C PHE A 9 11.03 12.00 -13.00
N ASN A 10 12.18 12.08 -12.35
CA ASN A 10 13.44 12.48 -12.96
C ASN A 10 14.53 11.42 -12.75
N PHE A 11 14.76 10.63 -13.79
CA PHE A 11 15.80 9.60 -13.84
C PHE A 11 16.71 9.84 -15.05
N PRO A 12 17.59 10.87 -15.02
CA PRO A 12 18.37 11.27 -16.18
C PRO A 12 19.36 10.20 -16.68
N SER A 13 19.71 9.24 -15.82
CA SER A 13 20.58 8.11 -16.17
C SER A 13 19.87 6.95 -16.86
N LEU A 14 18.52 6.95 -16.91
CA LEU A 14 17.76 5.86 -17.50
C LEU A 14 17.38 6.13 -18.95
N SER A 15 17.54 5.11 -19.80
CA SER A 15 16.94 5.11 -21.12
C SER A 15 15.42 5.00 -21.04
N LEU A 16 14.72 5.54 -22.04
CA LEU A 16 13.26 5.43 -22.13
C LEU A 16 12.79 3.96 -22.09
N ILE A 17 13.55 3.04 -22.68
CA ILE A 17 13.23 1.61 -22.70
C ILE A 17 13.18 1.05 -21.26
N LEU A 18 14.13 1.38 -20.40
CA LEU A 18 14.14 0.91 -19.01
C LEU A 18 12.97 1.48 -18.21
N ILE A 19 12.62 2.74 -18.44
CA ILE A 19 11.43 3.36 -17.82
C ILE A 19 10.14 2.63 -18.28
N LEU A 20 10.03 2.33 -19.57
CA LEU A 20 8.88 1.58 -20.11
C LEU A 20 8.80 0.16 -19.53
N ILE A 21 9.93 -0.53 -19.34
CA ILE A 21 9.99 -1.84 -18.68
C ILE A 21 9.48 -1.73 -17.24
N SER A 22 9.91 -0.71 -16.48
CA SER A 22 9.43 -0.48 -15.12
C SER A 22 7.91 -0.25 -15.07
N ILE A 23 7.37 0.53 -16.01
CA ILE A 23 5.94 0.78 -16.13
C ILE A 23 5.18 -0.51 -16.46
N LEU A 24 5.68 -1.31 -17.38
CA LEU A 24 5.07 -2.59 -17.76
C LEU A 24 5.07 -3.58 -16.60
N LEU A 25 6.18 -3.70 -15.86
CA LEU A 25 6.27 -4.56 -14.68
C LEU A 25 5.30 -4.12 -13.59
N GLY A 26 5.35 -2.86 -13.17
CA GLY A 26 4.47 -2.33 -12.13
C GLY A 26 2.99 -2.45 -12.51
N SER A 27 2.64 -2.12 -13.77
CA SER A 27 1.28 -2.26 -14.28
C SER A 27 0.84 -3.73 -14.36
N GLY A 28 1.74 -4.64 -14.74
CA GLY A 28 1.52 -6.08 -14.73
C GLY A 28 1.21 -6.60 -13.32
N PHE A 29 1.96 -6.17 -12.31
CA PHE A 29 1.69 -6.51 -10.90
C PHE A 29 0.32 -6.00 -10.45
N GLY A 30 -0.03 -4.76 -10.79
CA GLY A 30 -1.36 -4.20 -10.53
C GLY A 30 -2.46 -5.00 -11.20
N ALA A 31 -2.28 -5.38 -12.48
CA ALA A 31 -3.26 -6.16 -13.23
C ALA A 31 -3.48 -7.56 -12.62
N ILE A 32 -2.39 -8.26 -12.24
CA ILE A 32 -2.46 -9.57 -11.58
C ILE A 32 -3.32 -9.48 -10.31
N TRP A 33 -3.02 -8.54 -9.42
CA TRP A 33 -3.69 -8.43 -8.13
C TRP A 33 -5.08 -7.78 -8.19
N LEU A 34 -5.42 -7.02 -9.25
CA LEU A 34 -6.77 -6.52 -9.47
C LEU A 34 -7.70 -7.54 -10.11
N THR A 35 -7.18 -8.59 -10.75
CA THR A 35 -7.99 -9.64 -11.39
C THR A 35 -9.09 -10.21 -10.48
N PRO A 36 -8.83 -10.56 -9.20
CA PRO A 36 -9.87 -11.09 -8.31
C PRO A 36 -10.99 -10.08 -7.97
N TYR A 37 -10.79 -8.79 -8.24
CA TYR A 37 -11.78 -7.74 -8.00
C TYR A 37 -12.69 -7.45 -9.22
N TRP A 38 -12.42 -8.12 -10.31
CA TRP A 38 -13.20 -8.06 -11.56
C TRP A 38 -14.56 -8.78 -11.46
N PRO A 39 -15.62 -8.37 -12.22
CA PRO A 39 -15.92 -7.03 -12.74
C PRO A 39 -16.47 -6.12 -11.63
N PRO A 40 -16.51 -4.82 -11.64
CA PRO A 40 -17.01 -3.98 -12.74
C PRO A 40 -16.02 -2.96 -13.29
N MET A 41 -14.71 -3.12 -13.04
CA MET A 41 -13.74 -2.03 -13.24
C MET A 41 -13.74 -1.43 -14.66
N LEU A 42 -13.77 -2.25 -15.72
CA LEU A 42 -13.79 -1.71 -17.10
C LEU A 42 -15.06 -0.95 -17.44
N LYS A 43 -16.19 -1.28 -16.78
CA LYS A 43 -17.48 -0.63 -17.04
C LYS A 43 -17.66 0.69 -16.28
N LYS A 44 -16.71 1.05 -15.41
CA LYS A 44 -16.79 2.25 -14.54
C LYS A 44 -15.54 3.09 -14.65
N PRO A 45 -15.46 4.01 -15.63
CA PRO A 45 -14.27 4.84 -15.86
C PRO A 45 -13.87 5.68 -14.64
N GLN A 46 -14.82 6.02 -13.76
CA GLN A 46 -14.53 6.75 -12.52
C GLN A 46 -13.53 6.02 -11.61
N LEU A 47 -13.47 4.68 -11.66
CA LEU A 47 -12.51 3.92 -10.86
C LEU A 47 -11.07 4.16 -11.33
N TRP A 48 -10.84 4.35 -12.63
CA TRP A 48 -9.51 4.67 -13.14
C TRP A 48 -9.05 6.06 -12.72
N ILE A 49 -10.00 7.02 -12.63
CA ILE A 49 -9.72 8.35 -12.05
C ILE A 49 -9.31 8.21 -10.59
N VAL A 50 -10.00 7.34 -9.82
CA VAL A 50 -9.64 7.06 -8.41
C VAL A 50 -8.21 6.53 -8.32
N ALA A 51 -7.77 5.63 -9.21
CA ALA A 51 -6.40 5.12 -9.21
C ALA A 51 -5.37 6.24 -9.42
N VAL A 52 -5.55 7.06 -10.47
CA VAL A 52 -4.63 8.15 -10.80
C VAL A 52 -4.57 9.19 -9.69
N VAL A 53 -5.73 9.61 -9.18
CA VAL A 53 -5.83 10.60 -8.09
C VAL A 53 -5.18 10.04 -6.81
N SER A 54 -5.41 8.76 -6.49
CA SER A 54 -4.78 8.11 -5.33
C SER A 54 -3.26 8.10 -5.42
N ALA A 55 -2.70 7.73 -6.58
CA ALA A 55 -1.25 7.75 -6.80
C ALA A 55 -0.67 9.14 -6.53
N PHE A 56 -1.25 10.17 -7.16
CA PHE A 56 -0.79 11.55 -7.03
C PHE A 56 -0.95 12.10 -5.61
N LEU A 57 -2.12 11.92 -4.99
CA LEU A 57 -2.38 12.42 -3.63
C LEU A 57 -1.47 11.73 -2.60
N THR A 58 -1.28 10.42 -2.71
CA THR A 58 -0.45 9.69 -1.75
C THR A 58 1.01 10.11 -1.88
N TRP A 59 1.53 10.24 -3.11
CA TRP A 59 2.89 10.72 -3.32
C TRP A 59 3.10 12.16 -2.82
N THR A 60 2.13 13.03 -3.07
CA THR A 60 2.14 14.40 -2.55
C THR A 60 2.10 14.42 -1.02
N ALA A 61 1.25 13.59 -0.40
CA ALA A 61 1.16 13.49 1.05
C ALA A 61 2.46 12.94 1.68
N ILE A 62 3.14 11.99 1.03
CA ILE A 62 4.46 11.54 1.48
C ILE A 62 5.45 12.70 1.47
N ALA A 63 5.54 13.44 0.36
CA ALA A 63 6.51 14.51 0.21
C ALA A 63 6.29 15.68 1.19
N PHE A 64 5.03 16.10 1.36
CA PHE A 64 4.71 17.37 2.04
C PHE A 64 4.09 17.20 3.44
N ILE A 65 3.68 16.00 3.81
CA ILE A 65 3.12 15.71 5.13
C ILE A 65 3.96 14.67 5.86
N GLN A 66 4.15 13.49 5.29
CA GLN A 66 4.83 12.37 5.98
C GLN A 66 6.29 12.72 6.30
N ILE A 67 7.08 13.11 5.29
CA ILE A 67 8.51 13.40 5.48
C ILE A 67 8.74 14.54 6.50
N PRO A 68 8.03 15.69 6.46
CA PRO A 68 8.13 16.69 7.50
C PRO A 68 7.78 16.19 8.90
N LEU A 69 6.66 15.48 9.04
CA LEU A 69 6.23 14.95 10.33
C LEU A 69 7.24 13.94 10.90
N GLN A 70 7.76 13.05 10.05
CA GLN A 70 8.81 12.11 10.44
C GLN A 70 10.11 12.84 10.83
N GLY A 71 10.47 13.91 10.09
CA GLY A 71 11.61 14.75 10.42
C GLY A 71 11.46 15.42 11.80
N TRP A 72 10.31 16.02 12.07
CA TRP A 72 10.02 16.64 13.38
C TRP A 72 9.99 15.61 14.51
N THR A 73 9.39 14.45 14.27
CA THR A 73 9.39 13.35 15.24
C THR A 73 10.80 12.88 15.54
N GLY A 74 11.64 12.72 14.51
CA GLY A 74 13.05 12.35 14.67
C GLY A 74 13.85 13.39 15.47
N GLN A 75 13.64 14.69 15.19
CA GLN A 75 14.24 15.79 15.94
C GLN A 75 13.81 15.80 17.41
N ALA A 76 12.51 15.62 17.67
CA ALA A 76 11.98 15.54 19.03
C ALA A 76 12.58 14.35 19.79
N LEU A 77 12.60 13.17 19.17
CA LEU A 77 13.22 11.99 19.77
C LEU A 77 14.71 12.20 20.08
N SER A 78 15.47 12.81 19.15
CA SER A 78 16.91 13.08 19.33
C SER A 78 17.20 14.17 20.36
N HIS A 79 16.25 15.08 20.60
CA HIS A 79 16.34 16.09 21.64
C HIS A 79 16.27 15.49 23.05
N PHE A 80 15.37 14.52 23.26
CA PHE A 80 15.18 13.88 24.57
C PHE A 80 16.14 12.70 24.81
N TRP A 81 16.50 11.99 23.76
CA TRP A 81 17.38 10.82 23.81
C TRP A 81 18.53 10.97 22.80
N GLY A 82 19.77 10.99 23.27
CA GLY A 82 20.93 11.05 22.37
C GLY A 82 20.92 9.92 21.33
N GLN A 83 21.63 10.12 20.21
CA GLN A 83 21.67 9.17 19.09
C GLN A 83 22.05 7.75 19.50
N PHE A 84 22.96 7.60 20.47
CA PHE A 84 23.37 6.28 20.98
C PHE A 84 22.18 5.52 21.59
N ILE A 85 21.34 6.20 22.38
CA ILE A 85 20.16 5.61 22.99
C ILE A 85 19.13 5.22 21.92
N LEU A 86 18.90 6.10 20.94
CA LEU A 86 17.98 5.83 19.83
C LEU A 86 18.41 4.62 19.00
N LEU A 87 19.71 4.48 18.71
CA LEU A 87 20.24 3.32 18.00
C LEU A 87 20.15 2.04 18.83
N LYS A 88 20.38 2.12 20.15
CA LYS A 88 20.20 0.99 21.07
C LYS A 88 18.75 0.51 21.09
N TRP A 89 17.80 1.43 21.12
CA TRP A 89 16.36 1.18 21.18
C TRP A 89 15.65 1.38 19.83
N LEU A 90 16.35 1.17 18.71
CA LEU A 90 15.82 1.44 17.36
C LEU A 90 14.45 0.80 17.11
N LEU A 91 14.24 -0.41 17.62
CA LEU A 91 12.95 -1.12 17.50
C LEU A 91 11.78 -0.32 18.09
N LEU A 92 11.99 0.34 19.22
CA LEU A 92 10.95 1.18 19.83
C LEU A 92 10.94 2.60 19.27
N ALA A 93 12.10 3.17 19.05
CA ALA A 93 12.26 4.54 18.56
C ALA A 93 11.69 4.74 17.14
N SER A 94 11.64 3.71 16.32
CA SER A 94 11.06 3.77 14.96
C SER A 94 9.54 3.67 14.92
N ILE A 95 8.87 3.19 15.98
CA ILE A 95 7.41 3.00 15.99
C ILE A 95 6.63 4.25 15.59
N PRO A 96 6.87 5.46 16.16
CA PRO A 96 6.14 6.65 15.78
C PRO A 96 6.27 6.99 14.29
N GLN A 97 7.47 6.86 13.72
CA GLN A 97 7.72 7.17 12.31
C GLN A 97 7.01 6.18 11.38
N ILE A 98 7.02 4.91 11.76
CA ILE A 98 6.34 3.84 11.02
C ILE A 98 4.82 4.01 11.04
N LEU A 99 4.25 4.32 12.21
CA LEU A 99 2.81 4.61 12.34
C LEU A 99 2.41 5.85 11.55
N LEU A 100 3.23 6.90 11.55
CA LEU A 100 3.00 8.09 10.72
C LEU A 100 2.94 7.75 9.24
N SER A 101 3.81 6.87 8.75
CA SER A 101 3.77 6.47 7.33
C SER A 101 2.44 5.79 6.99
N GLY A 102 1.99 4.85 7.82
CA GLY A 102 0.71 4.19 7.64
C GLY A 102 -0.48 5.15 7.67
N LEU A 103 -0.53 6.06 8.67
CA LEU A 103 -1.58 7.05 8.78
C LEU A 103 -1.65 7.97 7.55
N VAL A 104 -0.54 8.52 7.12
CA VAL A 104 -0.52 9.47 6.00
C VAL A 104 -0.87 8.78 4.69
N GLN A 105 -0.25 7.62 4.40
CA GLN A 105 -0.46 6.95 3.12
C GLN A 105 -1.86 6.34 3.00
N GLU A 106 -2.36 5.66 4.04
CA GLU A 106 -3.72 5.10 3.98
C GLU A 106 -4.78 6.19 4.00
N GLY A 107 -4.55 7.30 4.72
CA GLY A 107 -5.40 8.47 4.67
C GLY A 107 -5.49 9.07 3.28
N ALA A 108 -4.35 9.31 2.62
CA ALA A 108 -4.31 9.87 1.27
C ALA A 108 -5.00 8.98 0.24
N LYS A 109 -4.80 7.65 0.30
CA LYS A 109 -5.49 6.67 -0.55
C LYS A 109 -7.01 6.63 -0.31
N LEU A 110 -7.45 6.92 0.90
CA LEU A 110 -8.87 6.91 1.23
C LEU A 110 -9.61 8.17 0.74
N VAL A 111 -8.91 9.31 0.57
CA VAL A 111 -9.52 10.59 0.14
C VAL A 111 -10.34 10.48 -1.14
N PRO A 112 -9.86 9.94 -2.27
CA PRO A 112 -10.64 9.87 -3.50
C PRO A 112 -11.88 8.96 -3.36
N ILE A 113 -11.81 7.94 -2.50
CA ILE A 113 -12.94 7.05 -2.22
C ILE A 113 -13.97 7.77 -1.36
N ALA A 114 -13.53 8.50 -0.34
CA ALA A 114 -14.40 9.31 0.51
C ALA A 114 -15.11 10.41 -0.28
N PHE A 115 -14.39 11.06 -1.21
CA PHE A 115 -14.99 12.02 -2.12
C PHE A 115 -16.04 11.37 -3.03
N TYR A 116 -15.76 10.19 -3.61
CA TYR A 116 -16.72 9.45 -4.41
C TYR A 116 -17.95 9.05 -3.57
N TRP A 117 -17.77 8.59 -2.34
CA TRP A 117 -18.82 8.25 -1.40
C TRP A 117 -19.71 9.46 -1.06
N TRP A 118 -19.09 10.61 -0.76
CA TRP A 118 -19.80 11.88 -0.54
C TRP A 118 -20.63 12.29 -1.75
N ARG A 119 -20.06 12.22 -2.97
CA ARG A 119 -20.78 12.54 -4.22
C ARG A 119 -21.97 11.60 -4.48
N ASN A 120 -21.97 10.40 -3.95
CA ASN A 120 -23.07 9.44 -4.05
C ASN A 120 -23.99 9.47 -2.80
N HIS A 121 -24.14 10.63 -2.16
CA HIS A 121 -25.02 10.84 -1.01
C HIS A 121 -24.78 9.86 0.14
N TRP A 122 -23.50 9.54 0.41
CA TRP A 122 -23.06 8.63 1.47
C TRP A 122 -23.56 7.17 1.28
N ASN A 123 -23.95 6.81 0.08
CA ASN A 123 -24.51 5.51 -0.23
C ASN A 123 -23.64 4.73 -1.21
N LEU A 124 -22.80 3.84 -0.68
CA LEU A 124 -22.02 2.85 -1.43
C LEU A 124 -22.29 1.45 -0.89
N THR A 125 -22.46 0.48 -1.78
CA THR A 125 -22.49 -0.91 -1.32
C THR A 125 -21.10 -1.31 -0.80
N PRO A 126 -21.04 -2.15 0.27
CA PRO A 126 -19.76 -2.60 0.83
C PRO A 126 -18.83 -3.26 -0.20
N LYS A 127 -19.42 -4.02 -1.15
CA LYS A 127 -18.66 -4.64 -2.24
C LYS A 127 -18.06 -3.60 -3.19
N PHE A 128 -18.79 -2.52 -3.48
CA PHE A 128 -18.27 -1.45 -4.34
C PHE A 128 -17.21 -0.61 -3.62
N GLY A 129 -17.41 -0.31 -2.33
CA GLY A 129 -16.41 0.36 -1.50
C GLY A 129 -15.09 -0.43 -1.47
N LEU A 130 -15.18 -1.74 -1.31
CA LEU A 130 -14.04 -2.66 -1.37
C LEU A 130 -13.31 -2.58 -2.73
N ILE A 131 -14.04 -2.58 -3.86
CA ILE A 131 -13.45 -2.47 -5.20
C ILE A 131 -12.80 -1.10 -5.41
N ALA A 132 -13.48 -0.02 -5.01
CA ALA A 132 -12.92 1.33 -5.11
C ALA A 132 -11.63 1.47 -4.28
N GLY A 133 -11.62 0.84 -3.09
CA GLY A 133 -10.43 0.73 -2.26
C GLY A 133 -9.30 -0.04 -2.95
N ALA A 134 -9.61 -1.20 -3.53
CA ALA A 134 -8.62 -1.98 -4.26
C ALA A 134 -7.98 -1.18 -5.41
N VAL A 135 -8.80 -0.46 -6.17
CA VAL A 135 -8.33 0.38 -7.29
C VAL A 135 -7.51 1.56 -6.80
N SER A 136 -7.89 2.19 -5.68
CA SER A 136 -7.11 3.24 -5.05
C SER A 136 -5.73 2.74 -4.60
N GLY A 137 -5.70 1.57 -3.92
CA GLY A 137 -4.46 0.91 -3.52
C GLY A 137 -3.58 0.52 -4.70
N ALA A 138 -4.17 0.03 -5.80
CA ALA A 138 -3.45 -0.27 -7.02
C ALA A 138 -2.82 0.97 -7.65
N GLY A 139 -3.54 2.10 -7.65
CA GLY A 139 -3.01 3.35 -8.21
C GLY A 139 -1.70 3.74 -7.55
N PHE A 140 -1.66 3.81 -6.22
CA PHE A 140 -0.43 4.14 -5.52
C PHE A 140 0.60 3.00 -5.57
N GLY A 141 0.20 1.74 -5.35
CA GLY A 141 1.13 0.60 -5.33
C GLY A 141 1.85 0.41 -6.66
N VAL A 142 1.17 0.57 -7.80
CA VAL A 142 1.78 0.54 -9.13
C VAL A 142 2.75 1.71 -9.32
N PHE A 143 2.33 2.93 -8.92
CA PHE A 143 3.20 4.11 -9.00
C PHE A 143 4.48 3.92 -8.19
N GLU A 144 4.36 3.44 -6.94
CA GLU A 144 5.50 3.16 -6.08
C GLU A 144 6.40 2.07 -6.66
N ALA A 145 5.83 0.98 -7.19
CA ALA A 145 6.59 -0.08 -7.83
C ALA A 145 7.43 0.45 -9.01
N VAL A 146 6.82 1.27 -9.88
CA VAL A 146 7.53 1.91 -11.01
C VAL A 146 8.67 2.81 -10.50
N TRP A 147 8.42 3.61 -9.47
CA TRP A 147 9.44 4.47 -8.89
C TRP A 147 10.61 3.67 -8.30
N VAL A 148 10.31 2.60 -7.56
CA VAL A 148 11.36 1.74 -6.97
C VAL A 148 12.12 1.00 -8.05
N HIS A 149 11.48 0.44 -9.08
CA HIS A 149 12.15 -0.19 -10.21
C HIS A 149 13.08 0.78 -10.92
N ASN A 150 12.62 2.01 -11.20
CA ASN A 150 13.47 3.04 -11.79
C ASN A 150 14.67 3.39 -10.90
N THR A 151 14.48 3.43 -9.57
CA THR A 151 15.56 3.69 -8.61
C THR A 151 16.60 2.56 -8.63
N ILE A 152 16.16 1.29 -8.66
CA ILE A 152 17.06 0.13 -8.78
C ILE A 152 17.85 0.19 -10.09
N LEU A 153 17.19 0.44 -11.21
CA LEU A 153 17.84 0.52 -12.51
C LEU A 153 18.81 1.72 -12.58
N ALA A 154 18.43 2.86 -12.00
CA ALA A 154 19.27 4.07 -11.96
C ALA A 154 20.51 3.91 -11.06
N SER A 155 20.49 2.99 -10.11
CA SER A 155 21.65 2.66 -9.27
C SER A 155 22.72 1.83 -9.99
N GLY A 156 22.54 1.54 -11.28
CA GLY A 156 23.47 0.78 -12.08
C GLY A 156 23.21 -0.74 -12.13
N TRP A 157 22.01 -1.17 -11.70
CA TRP A 157 21.64 -2.57 -11.83
C TRP A 157 21.60 -3.00 -13.31
N THR A 158 22.24 -4.12 -13.63
CA THR A 158 22.27 -4.73 -14.98
C THR A 158 22.05 -6.24 -14.87
N TRP A 159 21.77 -6.91 -16.00
CA TRP A 159 21.62 -8.37 -16.04
C TRP A 159 22.85 -9.13 -15.55
N ASN A 160 24.04 -8.54 -15.63
CA ASN A 160 25.25 -9.08 -15.05
C ASN A 160 25.13 -9.35 -13.52
N ALA A 161 24.29 -8.60 -12.82
CA ALA A 161 23.99 -8.87 -11.41
C ALA A 161 23.30 -10.23 -11.22
N VAL A 162 22.46 -10.64 -12.17
CA VAL A 162 21.81 -11.97 -12.16
C VAL A 162 22.85 -13.06 -12.46
N GLU A 163 23.74 -12.84 -13.41
CA GLU A 163 24.80 -13.80 -13.77
C GLU A 163 25.80 -14.01 -12.62
N THR A 164 26.10 -12.97 -11.86
CA THR A 164 27.09 -13.04 -10.77
C THR A 164 26.50 -13.43 -9.43
N SER A 165 25.31 -12.97 -9.10
CA SER A 165 24.65 -13.15 -7.78
C SER A 165 23.41 -14.02 -7.84
N GLY A 166 23.00 -14.51 -9.03
CA GLY A 166 21.82 -15.31 -9.21
C GLY A 166 20.52 -14.55 -8.99
N PHE A 167 19.43 -15.27 -8.80
CA PHE A 167 18.09 -14.69 -8.66
C PHE A 167 17.90 -13.75 -7.46
N ILE A 168 18.81 -13.77 -6.49
CA ILE A 168 18.76 -12.86 -5.33
C ILE A 168 18.85 -11.39 -5.76
N SER A 169 19.51 -11.10 -6.89
CA SER A 169 19.58 -9.75 -7.46
C SER A 169 18.26 -9.21 -8.02
N LEU A 170 17.27 -10.09 -8.21
CA LEU A 170 15.91 -9.75 -8.64
C LEU A 170 14.95 -9.48 -7.46
N MET A 171 15.40 -9.69 -6.22
CA MET A 171 14.52 -9.57 -5.04
C MET A 171 13.83 -8.21 -4.94
N GLY A 172 14.56 -7.12 -5.16
CA GLY A 172 13.97 -5.78 -5.11
C GLY A 172 12.86 -5.52 -6.16
N PHE A 173 12.89 -6.26 -7.28
CA PHE A 173 11.79 -6.24 -8.26
C PHE A 173 10.64 -7.14 -7.81
N GLY A 174 10.94 -8.33 -7.29
CA GLY A 174 9.96 -9.32 -6.81
C GLY A 174 9.18 -8.83 -5.59
N GLU A 175 9.83 -8.14 -4.68
CA GLU A 175 9.21 -7.54 -3.50
C GLU A 175 8.06 -6.59 -3.89
N ARG A 176 8.21 -5.83 -4.98
CA ARG A 176 7.16 -4.94 -5.46
C ARG A 176 5.88 -5.66 -5.88
N LEU A 177 5.96 -6.91 -6.32
CA LEU A 177 4.76 -7.71 -6.60
C LEU A 177 3.87 -7.83 -5.34
N PHE A 178 4.47 -8.19 -4.20
CA PHE A 178 3.74 -8.36 -2.95
C PHE A 178 3.39 -7.02 -2.28
N SER A 179 4.22 -6.01 -2.44
CA SER A 179 3.93 -4.64 -1.99
C SER A 179 2.69 -4.06 -2.69
N VAL A 180 2.57 -4.24 -4.01
CA VAL A 180 1.37 -3.86 -4.78
C VAL A 180 0.14 -4.63 -4.28
N ALA A 181 0.25 -5.96 -4.04
CA ALA A 181 -0.83 -6.75 -3.46
C ALA A 181 -1.27 -6.20 -2.10
N PHE A 182 -0.31 -5.88 -1.26
CA PHE A 182 -0.55 -5.31 0.07
C PHE A 182 -1.33 -4.00 -0.01
N HIS A 183 -0.87 -3.04 -0.83
CA HIS A 183 -1.56 -1.76 -1.02
C HIS A 183 -3.00 -1.95 -1.52
N ILE A 184 -3.21 -2.86 -2.48
CA ILE A 184 -4.55 -3.20 -2.99
C ILE A 184 -5.43 -3.74 -1.88
N ALA A 185 -4.96 -4.73 -1.12
CA ALA A 185 -5.74 -5.41 -0.10
C ALA A 185 -6.08 -4.49 1.08
N VAL A 186 -5.10 -3.75 1.60
CA VAL A 186 -5.29 -2.84 2.74
C VAL A 186 -6.24 -1.70 2.39
N SER A 187 -6.08 -1.09 1.21
CA SER A 187 -6.99 -0.03 0.77
C SER A 187 -8.38 -0.56 0.43
N ALA A 188 -8.50 -1.80 -0.08
CA ALA A 188 -9.79 -2.46 -0.25
C ALA A 188 -10.52 -2.64 1.08
N LEU A 189 -9.79 -3.04 2.13
CA LEU A 189 -10.33 -3.15 3.48
C LEU A 189 -10.82 -1.80 4.01
N ALA A 190 -10.04 -0.73 3.83
CA ALA A 190 -10.43 0.63 4.21
C ALA A 190 -11.69 1.11 3.47
N GLY A 191 -11.75 0.90 2.14
CA GLY A 191 -12.92 1.23 1.33
C GLY A 191 -14.18 0.43 1.70
N TYR A 192 -14.02 -0.85 2.07
CA TYR A 192 -15.11 -1.66 2.63
C TYR A 192 -15.67 -1.05 3.92
N GLY A 193 -14.78 -0.67 4.84
CA GLY A 193 -15.16 -0.06 6.11
C GLY A 193 -15.87 1.29 5.94
N LEU A 194 -15.40 2.10 4.97
CA LEU A 194 -16.04 3.37 4.63
C LEU A 194 -17.50 3.15 4.19
N ALA A 195 -17.73 2.21 3.28
CA ALA A 195 -19.07 1.88 2.79
C ALA A 195 -19.98 1.25 3.87
N LYS A 196 -19.39 0.73 4.96
CA LYS A 196 -20.11 0.23 6.14
C LYS A 196 -20.35 1.30 7.20
N HIS A 197 -20.07 2.58 6.92
CA HIS A 197 -20.11 3.68 7.87
C HIS A 197 -19.18 3.48 9.09
N GLN A 198 -18.13 2.67 8.92
CA GLN A 198 -17.09 2.40 9.92
C GLN A 198 -15.71 2.85 9.41
N GLY A 199 -15.67 3.88 8.56
CA GLY A 199 -14.47 4.32 7.84
C GLY A 199 -13.28 4.56 8.76
N TRP A 200 -13.46 5.25 9.91
CA TRP A 200 -12.36 5.55 10.83
C TRP A 200 -11.73 4.30 11.45
N ARG A 201 -12.53 3.25 11.77
CA ARG A 201 -12.02 2.00 12.35
C ARG A 201 -11.16 1.25 11.34
N PHE A 202 -11.69 1.12 10.13
CA PHE A 202 -10.98 0.40 9.06
C PHE A 202 -9.78 1.20 8.54
N TYR A 203 -9.83 2.52 8.56
CA TYR A 203 -8.67 3.37 8.29
C TYR A 203 -7.55 3.14 9.31
N LEU A 204 -7.85 3.09 10.61
CA LEU A 204 -6.85 2.81 11.63
C LEU A 204 -6.28 1.39 11.52
N ILE A 205 -7.13 0.40 11.21
CA ILE A 205 -6.66 -0.98 10.95
C ILE A 205 -5.73 -0.99 9.73
N ALA A 206 -6.10 -0.35 8.64
CA ALA A 206 -5.28 -0.26 7.44
C ALA A 206 -3.94 0.43 7.71
N SER A 207 -3.96 1.56 8.44
CA SER A 207 -2.76 2.29 8.85
C SER A 207 -1.83 1.47 9.74
N PHE A 208 -2.39 0.72 10.67
CA PHE A 208 -1.63 -0.19 11.54
C PHE A 208 -0.99 -1.32 10.73
N LEU A 209 -1.76 -1.98 9.85
CA LEU A 209 -1.23 -3.04 8.98
C LEU A 209 -0.11 -2.52 8.08
N HIS A 210 -0.27 -1.31 7.55
CA HIS A 210 0.77 -0.64 6.78
C HIS A 210 2.04 -0.41 7.62
N GLY A 211 1.88 0.06 8.85
CA GLY A 211 2.99 0.19 9.79
C GLY A 211 3.67 -1.15 10.07
N VAL A 212 2.89 -2.21 10.31
CA VAL A 212 3.42 -3.57 10.52
C VAL A 212 4.25 -4.01 9.31
N THR A 213 3.80 -3.78 8.09
CA THR A 213 4.56 -4.13 6.88
C THR A 213 5.85 -3.31 6.77
N ASN A 214 5.81 -2.00 6.98
CA ASN A 214 6.99 -1.14 6.94
C ASN A 214 7.99 -1.44 8.07
N TYR A 215 7.54 -2.06 9.16
CA TYR A 215 8.42 -2.46 10.26
C TYR A 215 9.45 -3.51 9.86
N SER A 216 9.22 -4.25 8.77
CA SER A 216 10.20 -5.15 8.17
C SER A 216 11.55 -4.47 7.88
N VAL A 217 11.53 -3.20 7.46
CA VAL A 217 12.74 -2.40 7.20
C VAL A 217 13.57 -2.20 8.48
N VAL A 218 12.90 -1.98 9.62
CA VAL A 218 13.57 -1.81 10.93
C VAL A 218 14.17 -3.13 11.40
N LEU A 219 13.46 -4.25 11.20
CA LEU A 219 13.96 -5.59 11.51
C LEU A 219 15.18 -5.94 10.64
N LEU A 220 15.16 -5.54 9.37
CA LEU A 220 16.28 -5.70 8.46
C LEU A 220 17.49 -4.86 8.91
N GLN A 221 17.30 -3.58 9.26
CA GLN A 221 18.35 -2.69 9.76
C GLN A 221 19.00 -3.20 11.04
N LYS A 222 18.26 -3.91 11.88
CA LYS A 222 18.77 -4.58 13.10
C LYS A 222 19.32 -5.97 12.84
N SER A 223 19.38 -6.41 11.59
CA SER A 223 19.80 -7.77 11.19
C SER A 223 19.01 -8.88 11.89
N LEU A 224 17.76 -8.58 12.31
CA LEU A 224 16.82 -9.57 12.85
C LEU A 224 16.13 -10.36 11.74
N LEU A 225 16.08 -9.82 10.54
CA LEU A 225 15.66 -10.50 9.32
C LEU A 225 16.75 -10.36 8.27
N THR A 226 16.94 -11.40 7.50
CA THR A 226 17.65 -11.34 6.21
C THR A 226 16.74 -10.72 5.15
N SER A 227 17.30 -10.28 4.01
CA SER A 227 16.49 -9.76 2.89
C SER A 227 15.43 -10.77 2.45
N VAL A 228 15.78 -12.07 2.33
CA VAL A 228 14.83 -13.14 1.97
C VAL A 228 13.70 -13.27 2.99
N GLN A 229 14.03 -13.20 4.29
CA GLN A 229 13.00 -13.27 5.34
C GLN A 229 12.09 -12.04 5.35
N ALA A 230 12.61 -10.86 5.03
CA ALA A 230 11.79 -9.65 4.89
C ALA A 230 10.81 -9.76 3.71
N GLU A 231 11.24 -10.32 2.58
CA GLU A 231 10.38 -10.60 1.43
C GLU A 231 9.26 -11.59 1.79
N ILE A 232 9.60 -12.70 2.44
CA ILE A 232 8.61 -13.68 2.90
C ILE A 232 7.62 -13.04 3.88
N TYR A 233 8.10 -12.20 4.77
CA TYR A 233 7.26 -11.47 5.72
C TYR A 233 6.22 -10.59 5.01
N ILE A 234 6.64 -9.79 4.01
CA ILE A 234 5.75 -8.94 3.22
C ILE A 234 4.77 -9.79 2.41
N ALA A 235 5.25 -10.86 1.77
CA ALA A 235 4.43 -11.77 0.98
C ALA A 235 3.33 -12.45 1.83
N VAL A 236 3.68 -12.93 3.03
CA VAL A 236 2.73 -13.56 3.96
C VAL A 236 1.67 -12.57 4.42
N LEU A 237 2.06 -11.35 4.79
CA LEU A 237 1.10 -10.31 5.19
C LEU A 237 0.17 -9.93 4.03
N ALA A 238 0.72 -9.70 2.84
CA ALA A 238 -0.06 -9.39 1.65
C ALA A 238 -1.05 -10.51 1.32
N ALA A 239 -0.62 -11.77 1.36
CA ALA A 239 -1.47 -12.93 1.11
C ALA A 239 -2.58 -13.06 2.16
N ALA A 240 -2.26 -12.90 3.45
CA ALA A 240 -3.22 -12.99 4.53
C ALA A 240 -4.32 -11.93 4.41
N ILE A 241 -3.93 -10.66 4.19
CA ILE A 241 -4.90 -9.55 4.06
C ILE A 241 -5.72 -9.71 2.78
N THR A 242 -5.08 -10.10 1.67
CA THR A 242 -5.78 -10.37 0.40
C THR A 242 -6.83 -11.47 0.59
N THR A 243 -6.50 -12.55 1.29
CA THR A 243 -7.44 -13.64 1.59
C THR A 243 -8.66 -13.14 2.36
N VAL A 244 -8.46 -12.34 3.40
CA VAL A 244 -9.56 -11.73 4.17
C VAL A 244 -10.43 -10.85 3.27
N VAL A 245 -9.82 -10.00 2.46
CA VAL A 245 -10.55 -9.07 1.58
C VAL A 245 -11.32 -9.82 0.49
N LEU A 246 -10.73 -10.83 -0.10
CA LEU A 246 -11.42 -11.67 -1.10
C LEU A 246 -12.56 -12.46 -0.47
N TRP A 247 -12.40 -12.97 0.74
CA TRP A 247 -13.50 -13.56 1.49
C TRP A 247 -14.64 -12.55 1.70
N LEU A 248 -14.36 -11.29 2.10
CA LEU A 248 -15.37 -10.23 2.19
C LEU A 248 -16.03 -9.92 0.84
N ARG A 249 -15.27 -9.99 -0.24
CA ARG A 249 -15.76 -9.75 -1.62
C ARG A 249 -16.75 -10.81 -2.07
N TRP A 250 -16.47 -12.09 -1.79
CA TRP A 250 -17.19 -13.22 -2.38
C TRP A 250 -18.22 -13.85 -1.44
N ARG A 251 -18.21 -13.50 -0.14
CA ARG A 251 -19.24 -14.00 0.79
C ARG A 251 -20.63 -13.56 0.34
N LYS A 252 -21.60 -14.49 0.44
CA LYS A 252 -23.01 -14.17 0.22
C LYS A 252 -23.50 -13.25 1.34
N PRO A 253 -24.38 -12.25 1.07
CA PRO A 253 -25.08 -11.53 2.13
C PRO A 253 -25.88 -12.55 2.97
N ARG A 254 -25.88 -12.43 4.30
CA ARG A 254 -26.86 -13.14 5.12
C ARG A 254 -28.25 -12.60 4.77
N GLU A 255 -29.17 -13.47 4.43
CA GLU A 255 -30.58 -13.11 4.28
C GLU A 255 -31.13 -12.73 5.67
N PRO A 256 -31.83 -11.59 5.81
CA PRO A 256 -32.27 -11.10 7.12
C PRO A 256 -33.38 -11.97 7.80
N ASN A 257 -33.91 -12.99 7.14
CA ASN A 257 -35.19 -13.63 7.54
C ASN A 257 -35.14 -15.12 7.94
N GLN A 258 -33.96 -15.74 8.13
CA GLN A 258 -33.96 -17.13 8.61
C GLN A 258 -34.23 -17.28 10.11
N ASP A 259 -33.92 -16.24 10.90
CA ASP A 259 -34.11 -16.29 12.36
C ASP A 259 -35.56 -15.97 12.79
N LEU A 260 -36.35 -15.30 11.95
CA LEU A 260 -37.77 -15.03 12.24
C LEU A 260 -38.68 -16.20 11.86
N GLN A 261 -38.37 -16.97 10.84
CA GLN A 261 -39.15 -18.14 10.43
C GLN A 261 -39.03 -19.32 11.40
N SER A 262 -37.95 -19.39 12.18
CA SER A 262 -37.78 -20.42 13.21
C SER A 262 -38.53 -20.10 14.51
N LEU A 263 -38.91 -18.85 14.74
CA LEU A 263 -39.65 -18.42 15.92
C LEU A 263 -41.17 -18.53 15.68
N ASP A 264 -41.64 -18.47 14.43
CA ASP A 264 -43.08 -18.64 14.06
C ASP A 264 -43.47 -20.13 13.90
N ALA A 265 -42.47 -21.05 13.96
CA ALA A 265 -42.69 -22.49 13.83
C ALA A 265 -42.59 -23.27 15.16
N SER A 266 -42.42 -22.57 16.29
CA SER A 266 -42.39 -23.11 17.64
C SER A 266 -43.59 -22.62 18.45
#